data_33cf7da65ea02a11548421a81ea8068e
#
_entry.id   33cf7da65ea02a11548421a81ea8068e
#
_cell.length_a   1.000
_cell.length_b   1.000
_cell.length_c   1.000
_cell.angle_alpha   90.00
_cell.angle_beta   90.00
_cell.angle_gamma   90.00
#
_symmetry.space_group_name_H-M   'P 1'
#
loop_
_entity.id
_entity.type
_entity.pdbx_description
1 polymer ?
#
loop_
_entity_poly.entity_id
_entity_poly.type
_entity_poly.pdbx_seq_one_letter_code
_entity_poly.pdbx_strand_id
1 'polypeptide(L)'
;SSDVCSSDLLLVVTGGAYLHLGENAPVQEEAAVRGALALFGSTSPSYLILQSLDACNRVLAKTYPVGLQRCCARLAALRGELNAAAQAAGCPVPLALDGPGREPLKLTLDAAALGMTGTALADALRGGQLECEYADPRYVVLMFTPCNPPEDYARLRTVLRQCLHGLPAAGGLPQPEELAGEFVALAQQARTHCTIRQAVFAPQERIPVQQALGRICAMPTVSCPPAIPIAVSGEEITPAALELMQRYGVTEV
;
A
#
# COMPACT_ATOMS: atom_id res chain seq x y z
N SER A 1 14.00 7.04 -1.45
CA SER A 1 12.70 7.52 -1.01
C SER A 1 12.42 6.89 0.33
N SER A 2 12.33 7.68 1.37
CA SER A 2 11.81 7.20 2.64
C SER A 2 10.35 6.87 2.40
N ASP A 3 10.04 5.61 2.37
CA ASP A 3 8.68 5.15 2.36
C ASP A 3 8.04 5.62 3.67
N VAL A 4 6.98 6.40 3.59
CA VAL A 4 6.26 6.89 4.78
C VAL A 4 5.83 5.70 5.64
N CYS A 5 5.58 4.55 5.00
CA CYS A 5 5.20 3.30 5.66
C CYS A 5 6.33 2.65 6.46
N SER A 6 7.61 2.85 6.13
CA SER A 6 8.71 2.21 6.87
C SER A 6 8.94 2.82 8.24
N SER A 7 8.55 4.07 8.47
CA SER A 7 8.61 4.72 9.78
C SER A 7 7.53 4.20 10.74
N ASP A 8 6.41 3.71 10.22
CA ASP A 8 5.32 3.17 11.03
C ASP A 8 5.62 1.75 11.55
N LEU A 9 6.54 1.04 10.90
CA LEU A 9 6.95 -0.32 11.28
C LEU A 9 8.06 -0.34 12.33
N LEU A 10 8.87 0.71 12.40
CA LEU A 10 10.01 0.84 13.30
C LEU A 10 9.94 2.17 14.06
N LEU A 11 10.44 2.16 15.29
CA LEU A 11 10.49 3.34 16.17
C LEU A 11 11.59 4.32 15.74
N VAL A 12 11.47 4.87 14.53
CA VAL A 12 12.43 5.83 13.95
C VAL A 12 11.69 7.07 13.50
N VAL A 13 12.27 8.23 13.74
CA VAL A 13 11.80 9.49 13.17
C VAL A 13 12.09 9.50 11.66
N THR A 14 11.11 9.89 10.87
CA THR A 14 11.19 9.95 9.40
C THR A 14 12.40 10.76 8.91
N GLY A 15 13.05 10.32 7.85
CA GLY A 15 14.15 11.01 7.17
C GLY A 15 15.53 10.43 7.42
N GLY A 16 15.62 9.32 8.18
CA GLY A 16 16.87 8.56 8.33
C GLY A 16 16.77 7.17 7.71
N ALA A 17 17.86 6.68 7.14
CA ALA A 17 17.94 5.33 6.57
C ALA A 17 19.35 4.76 6.70
N TYR A 18 19.47 3.43 6.62
CA TYR A 18 20.72 2.70 6.49
C TYR A 18 20.86 2.15 5.09
N LEU A 19 22.06 2.28 4.52
CA LEU A 19 22.45 1.55 3.32
C LEU A 19 23.29 0.34 3.74
N HIS A 20 22.83 -0.85 3.43
CA HIS A 20 23.55 -2.10 3.65
C HIS A 20 24.16 -2.59 2.35
N LEU A 21 25.47 -2.84 2.35
CA LEU A 21 26.18 -3.44 1.23
C LEU A 21 26.36 -4.93 1.52
N GLY A 22 25.77 -5.79 0.69
CA GLY A 22 26.02 -7.23 0.73
C GLY A 22 27.36 -7.59 0.13
N GLU A 23 27.88 -8.78 0.41
CA GLU A 23 29.16 -9.28 -0.10
C GLU A 23 29.27 -9.26 -1.63
N ASN A 24 28.15 -9.42 -2.33
CA ASN A 24 28.05 -9.43 -3.79
C ASN A 24 27.57 -8.10 -4.38
N ALA A 25 27.61 -7.01 -3.61
CA ALA A 25 27.22 -5.70 -4.14
C ALA A 25 28.15 -5.29 -5.30
N PRO A 26 27.61 -4.71 -6.39
CA PRO A 26 28.41 -4.33 -7.55
C PRO A 26 29.45 -3.23 -7.25
N VAL A 27 29.23 -2.47 -6.17
CA VAL A 27 30.17 -1.46 -5.67
C VAL A 27 30.61 -1.87 -4.27
N GLN A 28 31.90 -2.23 -4.14
CA GLN A 28 32.52 -2.65 -2.88
C GLN A 28 33.40 -1.57 -2.24
N GLU A 29 33.75 -0.54 -2.99
CA GLU A 29 34.59 0.55 -2.48
C GLU A 29 33.77 1.48 -1.56
N GLU A 30 34.06 1.44 -0.28
CA GLU A 30 33.42 2.30 0.71
C GLU A 30 33.52 3.80 0.37
N ALA A 31 34.69 4.23 -0.17
CA ALA A 31 34.89 5.62 -0.55
C ALA A 31 33.98 6.08 -1.69
N ALA A 32 33.73 5.22 -2.68
CA ALA A 32 32.79 5.53 -3.78
C ALA A 32 31.36 5.64 -3.29
N VAL A 33 30.93 4.74 -2.40
CA VAL A 33 29.59 4.77 -1.79
C VAL A 33 29.42 6.02 -0.94
N ARG A 34 30.39 6.35 -0.09
CA ARG A 34 30.35 7.58 0.73
C ARG A 34 30.33 8.84 -0.15
N GLY A 35 31.09 8.87 -1.23
CA GLY A 35 31.07 9.97 -2.19
C GLY A 35 29.70 10.14 -2.85
N ALA A 36 29.07 9.05 -3.29
CA ALA A 36 27.74 9.08 -3.87
C ALA A 36 26.67 9.54 -2.85
N LEU A 37 26.73 9.04 -1.62
CA LEU A 37 25.82 9.47 -0.54
C LEU A 37 25.99 10.96 -0.21
N ALA A 38 27.20 11.49 -0.24
CA ALA A 38 27.47 12.91 0.00
C ALA A 38 26.85 13.86 -1.04
N LEU A 39 26.62 13.38 -2.28
CA LEU A 39 25.95 14.18 -3.33
C LEU A 39 24.46 14.43 -3.04
N PHE A 40 23.79 13.52 -2.33
CA PHE A 40 22.35 13.54 -2.10
C PHE A 40 21.98 13.64 -0.64
N GLY A 41 22.91 13.39 0.26
CA GLY A 41 22.70 13.46 1.70
C GLY A 41 22.62 14.90 2.21
N SER A 42 21.97 15.09 3.34
CA SER A 42 21.94 16.38 4.02
C SER A 42 23.32 16.75 4.57
N THR A 43 23.76 17.98 4.34
CA THR A 43 24.98 18.56 4.95
C THR A 43 24.76 18.95 6.41
N SER A 44 23.51 18.99 6.87
CA SER A 44 23.13 19.34 8.23
C SER A 44 22.20 18.27 8.82
N PRO A 45 22.70 17.07 9.10
CA PRO A 45 21.89 15.98 9.61
C PRO A 45 21.29 16.34 10.98
N SER A 46 20.01 16.02 11.17
CA SER A 46 19.36 16.20 12.46
C SER A 46 19.86 15.17 13.48
N TYR A 47 20.40 15.62 14.59
CA TYR A 47 20.79 14.74 15.69
C TYR A 47 19.61 13.96 16.27
N LEU A 48 18.41 14.52 16.24
CA LEU A 48 17.20 13.81 16.68
C LEU A 48 16.92 12.58 15.82
N ILE A 49 17.06 12.71 14.49
CA ILE A 49 16.90 11.59 13.54
C ILE A 49 17.98 10.55 13.79
N LEU A 50 19.25 10.95 13.89
CA LEU A 50 20.37 10.02 14.13
C LEU A 50 20.21 9.29 15.47
N GLN A 51 19.78 10.01 16.52
CA GLN A 51 19.52 9.42 17.83
C GLN A 51 18.37 8.41 17.80
N SER A 52 17.32 8.69 17.01
CA SER A 52 16.21 7.76 16.84
C SER A 52 16.63 6.47 16.12
N LEU A 53 17.50 6.57 15.09
CA LEU A 53 18.09 5.41 14.42
C LEU A 53 18.92 4.55 15.38
N ASP A 54 19.78 5.18 16.20
CA ASP A 54 20.59 4.46 17.20
C ASP A 54 19.70 3.79 18.27
N ALA A 55 18.67 4.47 18.75
CA ALA A 55 17.70 3.90 19.68
C ALA A 55 16.96 2.70 19.05
N CYS A 56 16.58 2.81 17.79
CA CYS A 56 15.93 1.73 17.04
C CYS A 56 16.82 0.48 16.96
N ASN A 57 18.12 0.65 16.69
CA ASN A 57 19.06 -0.47 16.64
C ASN A 57 19.09 -1.27 17.97
N ARG A 58 19.02 -0.58 19.10
CA ARG A 58 18.96 -1.24 20.41
C ARG A 58 17.67 -2.03 20.59
N VAL A 59 16.54 -1.52 20.09
CA VAL A 59 15.25 -2.23 20.11
C VAL A 59 15.29 -3.44 19.19
N LEU A 60 15.79 -3.28 17.96
CA LEU A 60 15.93 -4.35 16.98
C LEU A 60 16.80 -5.51 17.50
N ALA A 61 17.89 -5.19 18.21
CA ALA A 61 18.80 -6.19 18.74
C ALA A 61 18.24 -6.97 19.96
N LYS A 62 17.28 -6.39 20.70
CA LYS A 62 16.87 -6.95 22.01
C LYS A 62 15.42 -7.43 22.02
N THR A 63 14.48 -6.54 21.83
CA THR A 63 13.05 -6.78 22.11
C THR A 63 12.20 -7.01 20.87
N TYR A 64 12.61 -6.44 19.75
CA TYR A 64 11.83 -6.49 18.51
C TYR A 64 11.62 -7.91 17.96
N PRO A 65 12.62 -8.83 17.92
CA PRO A 65 12.42 -10.18 17.40
C PRO A 65 11.31 -10.96 18.13
N VAL A 66 11.26 -10.86 19.47
CA VAL A 66 10.21 -11.49 20.27
C VAL A 66 8.85 -10.81 20.05
N GLY A 67 8.84 -9.49 19.95
CA GLY A 67 7.65 -8.72 19.62
C GLY A 67 7.09 -9.10 18.25
N LEU A 68 7.97 -9.21 17.25
CA LEU A 68 7.63 -9.61 15.89
C LEU A 68 7.00 -11.01 15.83
N GLN A 69 7.61 -12.00 16.49
CA GLN A 69 7.05 -13.35 16.58
C GLN A 69 5.65 -13.37 17.20
N ARG A 70 5.44 -12.60 18.28
CA ARG A 70 4.11 -12.46 18.90
C ARG A 70 3.10 -11.80 17.97
N CYS A 71 3.50 -10.76 17.25
CA CYS A 71 2.65 -10.06 16.30
C CYS A 71 2.22 -11.00 15.17
N CYS A 72 3.16 -11.72 14.56
CA CYS A 72 2.87 -12.71 13.52
C CYS A 72 1.92 -13.82 14.02
N ALA A 73 2.17 -14.38 15.20
CA ALA A 73 1.31 -15.41 15.80
C ALA A 73 -0.11 -14.88 16.05
N ARG A 74 -0.23 -13.65 16.57
CA ARG A 74 -1.52 -13.00 16.82
C ARG A 74 -2.28 -12.73 15.54
N LEU A 75 -1.60 -12.31 14.47
CA LEU A 75 -2.21 -12.09 13.17
C LEU A 75 -2.63 -13.40 12.50
N ALA A 76 -1.85 -14.47 12.62
CA ALA A 76 -2.24 -15.78 12.12
C ALA A 76 -3.52 -16.28 12.83
N ALA A 77 -3.61 -16.13 14.15
CA ALA A 77 -4.82 -16.45 14.89
C ALA A 77 -6.01 -15.58 14.47
N LEU A 78 -5.79 -14.28 14.30
CA LEU A 78 -6.84 -13.35 13.84
C LEU A 78 -7.37 -13.72 12.45
N ARG A 79 -6.51 -14.08 11.48
CA ARG A 79 -6.95 -14.56 10.17
C ARG A 79 -7.88 -15.77 10.29
N GLY A 80 -7.49 -16.75 11.11
CA GLY A 80 -8.31 -17.93 11.39
C GLY A 80 -9.67 -17.58 11.99
N GLU A 81 -9.70 -16.71 13.01
CA GLU A 81 -10.93 -16.24 13.65
C GLU A 81 -11.87 -15.52 12.65
N LEU A 82 -11.32 -14.63 11.82
CA LEU A 82 -12.09 -13.86 10.83
C LEU A 82 -12.67 -14.79 9.75
N ASN A 83 -11.90 -15.74 9.27
CA ASN A 83 -12.37 -16.69 8.26
C ASN A 83 -13.43 -17.65 8.82
N ALA A 84 -13.26 -18.11 10.07
CA ALA A 84 -14.27 -18.92 10.72
C ALA A 84 -15.58 -18.14 10.93
N ALA A 85 -15.50 -16.86 11.32
CA ALA A 85 -16.67 -16.00 11.45
C ALA A 85 -17.36 -15.74 10.11
N ALA A 86 -16.60 -15.49 9.05
CA ALA A 86 -17.12 -15.31 7.69
C ALA A 86 -17.82 -16.58 7.19
N GLN A 87 -17.20 -17.75 7.38
CA GLN A 87 -17.80 -19.03 7.03
C GLN A 87 -19.11 -19.29 7.78
N ALA A 88 -19.14 -19.01 9.08
CA ALA A 88 -20.35 -19.14 9.89
C ALA A 88 -21.48 -18.18 9.47
N ALA A 89 -21.13 -17.02 8.92
CA ALA A 89 -22.06 -16.06 8.34
C ALA A 89 -22.50 -16.40 6.90
N GLY A 90 -21.96 -17.49 6.31
CA GLY A 90 -22.31 -17.92 4.95
C GLY A 90 -21.59 -17.14 3.84
N CYS A 91 -20.48 -16.47 4.15
CA CYS A 91 -19.69 -15.75 3.13
C CYS A 91 -19.15 -16.71 2.06
N PRO A 92 -19.20 -16.34 0.77
CA PRO A 92 -18.83 -17.21 -0.34
C PRO A 92 -17.31 -17.40 -0.48
N VAL A 93 -16.52 -16.49 0.07
CA VAL A 93 -15.05 -16.49 0.00
C VAL A 93 -14.45 -16.18 1.39
N PRO A 94 -13.19 -16.55 1.64
CA PRO A 94 -12.50 -16.17 2.88
C PRO A 94 -12.40 -14.65 3.02
N LEU A 95 -12.69 -14.13 4.23
CA LEU A 95 -12.57 -12.69 4.51
C LEU A 95 -11.11 -12.25 4.60
N ALA A 96 -10.28 -13.01 5.30
CA ALA A 96 -8.86 -12.71 5.44
C ALA A 96 -8.03 -13.64 4.56
N LEU A 97 -7.31 -13.06 3.61
CA LEU A 97 -6.46 -13.84 2.70
C LEU A 97 -5.23 -14.38 3.43
N ASP A 98 -4.88 -15.63 3.13
CA ASP A 98 -3.70 -16.29 3.63
C ASP A 98 -3.00 -17.07 2.50
N GLY A 99 -1.75 -17.49 2.71
CA GLY A 99 -1.01 -18.31 1.77
C GLY A 99 0.49 -17.98 1.70
N PRO A 100 1.26 -18.81 1.00
CA PRO A 100 2.70 -18.64 0.86
C PRO A 100 3.05 -17.32 0.15
N GLY A 101 4.17 -16.71 0.56
CA GLY A 101 4.67 -15.46 -0.04
C GLY A 101 3.96 -14.19 0.42
N ARG A 102 2.99 -14.27 1.32
CA ARG A 102 2.34 -13.09 1.90
C ARG A 102 3.14 -12.52 3.06
N GLU A 103 3.17 -11.20 3.14
CA GLU A 103 3.79 -10.48 4.26
C GLU A 103 3.02 -10.78 5.56
N PRO A 104 3.65 -11.38 6.59
CA PRO A 104 2.95 -11.80 7.81
C PRO A 104 2.37 -10.65 8.63
N LEU A 105 2.93 -9.44 8.52
CA LEU A 105 2.45 -8.25 9.23
C LEU A 105 1.30 -7.53 8.51
N LYS A 106 1.00 -7.90 7.28
CA LYS A 106 -0.13 -7.32 6.52
C LYS A 106 -1.32 -8.25 6.58
N LEU A 107 -2.48 -7.70 6.92
CA LEU A 107 -3.76 -8.37 6.88
C LEU A 107 -4.53 -7.88 5.65
N THR A 108 -4.61 -8.71 4.62
CA THR A 108 -5.40 -8.43 3.43
C THR A 108 -6.80 -9.00 3.60
N LEU A 109 -7.81 -8.14 3.48
CA LEU A 109 -9.23 -8.49 3.56
C LEU A 109 -9.84 -8.48 2.16
N ASP A 110 -10.60 -9.52 1.80
CA ASP A 110 -11.43 -9.55 0.61
C ASP A 110 -12.83 -9.02 0.97
N ALA A 111 -13.12 -7.79 0.59
CA ALA A 111 -14.38 -7.15 0.92
C ALA A 111 -15.58 -7.82 0.22
N ALA A 112 -15.34 -8.60 -0.85
CA ALA A 112 -16.37 -9.39 -1.50
C ALA A 112 -16.97 -10.45 -0.55
N ALA A 113 -16.23 -10.93 0.45
CA ALA A 113 -16.76 -11.79 1.51
C ALA A 113 -17.89 -11.11 2.29
N LEU A 114 -17.87 -9.79 2.38
CA LEU A 114 -18.86 -8.96 3.08
C LEU A 114 -19.90 -8.36 2.12
N GLY A 115 -19.88 -8.74 0.83
CA GLY A 115 -20.79 -8.20 -0.18
C GLY A 115 -20.62 -6.71 -0.46
N MET A 116 -19.47 -6.12 -0.15
CA MET A 116 -19.19 -4.70 -0.32
C MET A 116 -17.86 -4.46 -1.08
N THR A 117 -17.64 -3.23 -1.54
CA THR A 117 -16.35 -2.86 -2.14
C THR A 117 -15.30 -2.67 -1.06
N GLY A 118 -14.01 -2.80 -1.44
CA GLY A 118 -12.91 -2.52 -0.52
C GLY A 118 -12.90 -1.07 -0.05
N THR A 119 -13.27 -0.12 -0.90
CA THR A 119 -13.43 1.30 -0.50
C THR A 119 -14.53 1.49 0.55
N ALA A 120 -15.68 0.83 0.40
CA ALA A 120 -16.74 0.87 1.40
C ALA A 120 -16.31 0.22 2.73
N LEU A 121 -15.55 -0.88 2.66
CA LEU A 121 -14.96 -1.49 3.85
C LEU A 121 -13.93 -0.56 4.52
N ALA A 122 -13.10 0.12 3.74
CA ALA A 122 -12.15 1.11 4.27
C ALA A 122 -12.87 2.26 4.99
N ASP A 123 -14.01 2.74 4.46
CA ASP A 123 -14.82 3.77 5.11
C ASP A 123 -15.45 3.25 6.42
N ALA A 124 -15.92 2.00 6.44
CA ALA A 124 -16.42 1.38 7.67
C ALA A 124 -15.32 1.23 8.73
N LEU A 125 -14.11 0.85 8.32
CA LEU A 125 -12.94 0.76 9.19
C LEU A 125 -12.56 2.15 9.75
N ARG A 126 -12.54 3.18 8.90
CA ARG A 126 -12.28 4.57 9.31
C ARG A 126 -13.33 5.07 10.30
N GLY A 127 -14.60 4.73 10.10
CA GLY A 127 -15.66 4.99 11.07
C GLY A 127 -15.41 4.35 12.44
N GLY A 128 -14.72 3.21 12.47
CA GLY A 128 -14.23 2.54 13.67
C GLY A 128 -12.85 3.02 14.17
N GLN A 129 -12.35 4.14 13.65
CA GLN A 129 -11.02 4.70 13.98
C GLN A 129 -9.86 3.74 13.61
N LEU A 130 -9.97 3.08 12.46
CA LEU A 130 -8.94 2.21 11.89
C LEU A 130 -8.62 2.72 10.48
N GLU A 131 -7.40 3.18 10.28
CA GLU A 131 -6.91 3.52 8.94
C GLU A 131 -6.32 2.28 8.26
N CYS A 132 -6.54 2.16 6.95
CA CYS A 132 -5.96 1.10 6.15
C CYS A 132 -4.76 1.62 5.36
N GLU A 133 -3.82 0.73 5.10
CA GLU A 133 -2.65 0.98 4.25
C GLU A 133 -3.04 1.10 2.78
N TYR A 134 -4.03 0.33 2.37
CA TYR A 134 -4.48 0.24 0.99
C TYR A 134 -5.95 -0.14 0.92
N ALA A 135 -6.66 0.41 -0.05
CA ALA A 135 -7.99 -0.04 -0.44
C ALA A 135 -8.18 0.10 -1.95
N ASP A 136 -8.77 -0.90 -2.57
CA ASP A 136 -9.20 -0.91 -3.96
C ASP A 136 -10.68 -1.33 -4.08
N PRO A 137 -11.23 -1.50 -5.28
CA PRO A 137 -12.62 -1.94 -5.43
C PRO A 137 -12.95 -3.28 -4.75
N ARG A 138 -11.95 -4.12 -4.41
CA ARG A 138 -12.17 -5.44 -3.81
C ARG A 138 -11.44 -5.63 -2.48
N TYR A 139 -10.19 -5.19 -2.38
CA TYR A 139 -9.32 -5.52 -1.26
C TYR A 139 -9.07 -4.34 -0.33
N VAL A 140 -8.85 -4.65 0.94
CA VAL A 140 -8.31 -3.73 1.94
C VAL A 140 -7.09 -4.37 2.58
N VAL A 141 -6.02 -3.62 2.74
CA VAL A 141 -4.82 -4.05 3.44
C VAL A 141 -4.63 -3.23 4.70
N LEU A 142 -4.49 -3.93 5.81
CA LEU A 142 -4.11 -3.36 7.10
C LEU A 142 -2.68 -3.79 7.41
N MET A 143 -1.90 -2.89 7.99
CA MET A 143 -0.53 -3.16 8.40
C MET A 143 -0.43 -3.13 9.93
N PHE A 144 0.27 -4.12 10.48
CA PHE A 144 0.46 -4.26 11.92
C PHE A 144 1.92 -4.23 12.28
N THR A 145 2.18 -3.80 13.50
CA THR A 145 3.52 -3.78 14.08
C THR A 145 3.50 -4.43 15.47
N PRO A 146 4.66 -4.81 16.02
CA PRO A 146 4.75 -5.22 17.42
C PRO A 146 4.28 -4.17 18.42
N CYS A 147 4.12 -2.91 17.99
CA CYS A 147 3.68 -1.80 18.85
C CYS A 147 2.15 -1.66 18.93
N ASN A 148 1.39 -2.35 18.06
CA ASN A 148 -0.07 -2.30 18.15
C ASN A 148 -0.56 -2.95 19.46
N PRO A 149 -1.30 -2.21 20.29
CA PRO A 149 -1.85 -2.73 21.54
C PRO A 149 -3.00 -3.72 21.26
N PRO A 150 -3.38 -4.56 22.25
CA PRO A 150 -4.49 -5.50 22.12
C PRO A 150 -5.82 -4.87 21.71
N GLU A 151 -6.03 -3.61 22.08
CA GLU A 151 -7.25 -2.83 21.82
C GLU A 151 -7.46 -2.60 20.32
N ASP A 152 -6.40 -2.44 19.51
CA ASP A 152 -6.50 -2.28 18.06
C ASP A 152 -7.06 -3.55 17.42
N TYR A 153 -6.60 -4.71 17.85
CA TYR A 153 -7.13 -6.01 17.41
C TYR A 153 -8.60 -6.20 17.80
N ALA A 154 -8.96 -5.79 19.03
CA ALA A 154 -10.34 -5.88 19.52
C ALA A 154 -11.26 -4.95 18.71
N ARG A 155 -10.82 -3.72 18.43
CA ARG A 155 -11.55 -2.74 17.63
C ARG A 155 -11.79 -3.28 16.22
N LEU A 156 -10.77 -3.84 15.57
CA LEU A 156 -10.90 -4.45 14.25
C LEU A 156 -11.94 -5.59 14.24
N ARG A 157 -11.88 -6.48 15.23
CA ARG A 157 -12.88 -7.55 15.36
C ARG A 157 -14.30 -7.01 15.48
N THR A 158 -14.47 -5.94 16.25
CA THR A 158 -15.78 -5.31 16.45
C THR A 158 -16.35 -4.76 15.15
N VAL A 159 -15.55 -3.99 14.40
CA VAL A 159 -15.98 -3.41 13.12
C VAL A 159 -16.29 -4.52 12.11
N LEU A 160 -15.43 -5.51 11.94
CA LEU A 160 -15.64 -6.59 10.98
C LEU A 160 -16.86 -7.45 11.33
N ARG A 161 -17.13 -7.71 12.62
CA ARG A 161 -18.36 -8.39 13.05
C ARG A 161 -19.62 -7.57 12.71
N GLN A 162 -19.58 -6.25 12.87
CA GLN A 162 -20.70 -5.40 12.46
C GLN A 162 -20.95 -5.50 10.95
N CYS A 163 -19.90 -5.50 10.14
CA CYS A 163 -20.02 -5.70 8.69
C CYS A 163 -20.60 -7.08 8.35
N LEU A 164 -20.20 -8.15 9.06
CA LEU A 164 -20.75 -9.50 8.87
C LEU A 164 -22.25 -9.61 9.19
N HIS A 165 -22.76 -8.83 10.14
CA HIS A 165 -24.20 -8.82 10.48
C HIS A 165 -25.06 -8.02 9.50
N GLY A 166 -24.45 -7.14 8.72
CA GLY A 166 -25.13 -6.28 7.74
C GLY A 166 -24.98 -6.72 6.29
N LEU A 167 -24.68 -8.00 6.03
CA LEU A 167 -24.38 -8.50 4.69
C LEU A 167 -25.45 -8.09 3.67
N PRO A 168 -25.12 -7.25 2.66
CA PRO A 168 -25.99 -7.04 1.52
C PRO A 168 -25.98 -8.29 0.63
N ALA A 169 -27.01 -8.45 -0.21
CA ALA A 169 -27.02 -9.51 -1.21
C ALA A 169 -25.80 -9.35 -2.14
N ALA A 170 -24.97 -10.38 -2.23
CA ALA A 170 -23.79 -10.37 -3.07
C ALA A 170 -24.17 -10.17 -4.54
N GLY A 171 -23.72 -9.08 -5.15
CA GLY A 171 -23.98 -8.82 -6.56
C GLY A 171 -23.04 -7.76 -7.13
N GLY A 172 -22.35 -8.10 -8.23
CA GLY A 172 -21.65 -7.12 -9.07
C GLY A 172 -20.26 -6.67 -8.61
N LEU A 173 -19.63 -7.38 -7.67
CA LEU A 173 -18.26 -7.05 -7.26
C LEU A 173 -17.24 -7.62 -8.25
N PRO A 174 -16.17 -6.88 -8.57
CA PRO A 174 -15.17 -7.32 -9.55
C PRO A 174 -14.44 -8.58 -9.08
N GLN A 175 -14.22 -9.51 -10.00
CA GLN A 175 -13.47 -10.73 -9.72
C GLN A 175 -11.96 -10.43 -9.75
N PRO A 176 -11.11 -11.22 -9.02
CA PRO A 176 -9.66 -11.01 -9.02
C PRO A 176 -9.05 -11.05 -10.41
N GLU A 177 -9.55 -11.92 -11.28
CA GLU A 177 -9.10 -12.09 -12.67
C GLU A 177 -9.43 -10.86 -13.52
N GLU A 178 -10.57 -10.21 -13.29
CA GLU A 178 -10.96 -8.96 -13.96
C GLU A 178 -10.01 -7.84 -13.59
N LEU A 179 -9.74 -7.65 -12.29
CA LEU A 179 -8.80 -6.63 -11.82
C LEU A 179 -7.38 -6.88 -12.36
N ALA A 180 -6.91 -8.11 -12.34
CA ALA A 180 -5.61 -8.47 -12.90
C ALA A 180 -5.57 -8.21 -14.42
N GLY A 181 -6.64 -8.54 -15.13
CA GLY A 181 -6.77 -8.30 -16.57
C GLY A 181 -6.67 -6.83 -16.96
N GLU A 182 -7.22 -5.94 -16.15
CA GLU A 182 -7.15 -4.48 -16.37
C GLU A 182 -5.71 -3.95 -16.30
N PHE A 183 -4.93 -4.38 -15.31
CA PHE A 183 -3.53 -3.99 -15.22
C PHE A 183 -2.68 -4.59 -16.35
N VAL A 184 -3.00 -5.80 -16.81
CA VAL A 184 -2.38 -6.38 -18.00
C VAL A 184 -2.72 -5.57 -19.24
N ALA A 185 -3.98 -5.19 -19.43
CA ALA A 185 -4.41 -4.35 -20.54
C ALA A 185 -3.73 -2.97 -20.51
N LEU A 186 -3.62 -2.36 -19.32
CA LEU A 186 -2.87 -1.12 -19.12
C LEU A 186 -1.43 -1.25 -19.60
N ALA A 187 -0.72 -2.28 -19.15
CA ALA A 187 0.68 -2.50 -19.52
C ALA A 187 0.85 -2.77 -21.04
N GLN A 188 -0.08 -3.50 -21.66
CA GLN A 188 -0.06 -3.78 -23.10
C GLN A 188 -0.36 -2.58 -23.96
N GLN A 189 -1.17 -1.64 -23.47
CA GLN A 189 -1.56 -0.43 -24.19
C GLN A 189 -0.63 0.76 -23.92
N ALA A 190 0.26 0.67 -22.93
CA ALA A 190 1.16 1.75 -22.56
C ALA A 190 1.97 2.24 -23.77
N ARG A 191 1.94 3.55 -24.04
CA ARG A 191 2.65 4.20 -25.13
C ARG A 191 3.38 5.42 -24.61
N THR A 192 4.70 5.39 -24.70
CA THR A 192 5.55 6.52 -24.34
C THR A 192 5.80 7.40 -25.56
N HIS A 193 5.43 8.67 -25.50
CA HIS A 193 5.60 9.66 -26.57
C HIS A 193 6.81 10.57 -26.36
N CYS A 194 7.19 10.82 -25.13
CA CYS A 194 8.35 11.64 -24.79
C CYS A 194 8.97 11.21 -23.47
N THR A 195 10.14 11.72 -23.18
CA THR A 195 10.81 11.44 -21.90
C THR A 195 10.06 12.10 -20.75
N ILE A 196 10.20 11.54 -19.52
CA ILE A 196 9.64 12.13 -18.29
C ILE A 196 10.05 13.61 -18.17
N ARG A 197 11.33 13.92 -18.43
CA ARG A 197 11.83 15.30 -18.39
C ARG A 197 11.09 16.21 -19.38
N GLN A 198 10.88 15.77 -20.61
CA GLN A 198 10.17 16.56 -21.61
C GLN A 198 8.71 16.81 -21.20
N ALA A 199 8.02 15.79 -20.69
CA ALA A 199 6.65 15.92 -20.23
C ALA A 199 6.52 16.89 -19.05
N VAL A 200 7.36 16.71 -18.02
CA VAL A 200 7.29 17.51 -16.77
C VAL A 200 7.59 18.99 -17.01
N PHE A 201 8.47 19.32 -17.95
CA PHE A 201 8.83 20.72 -18.27
C PHE A 201 8.05 21.32 -19.43
N ALA A 202 7.14 20.57 -20.08
CA ALA A 202 6.23 21.12 -21.08
C ALA A 202 5.14 21.98 -20.43
N PRO A 203 4.49 22.88 -21.21
CA PRO A 203 3.25 23.52 -20.74
C PRO A 203 2.20 22.47 -20.37
N GLN A 204 1.59 22.64 -19.21
CA GLN A 204 0.65 21.69 -18.63
C GLN A 204 -0.70 22.38 -18.39
N GLU A 205 -1.76 21.62 -18.48
CA GLU A 205 -3.10 22.02 -18.05
C GLU A 205 -3.76 20.88 -17.27
N ARG A 206 -4.62 21.22 -16.34
CA ARG A 206 -5.41 20.25 -15.59
C ARG A 206 -6.78 20.14 -16.24
N ILE A 207 -7.20 18.92 -16.58
CA ILE A 207 -8.45 18.66 -17.28
C ILE A 207 -9.27 17.57 -16.56
N PRO A 208 -10.61 17.58 -16.74
CA PRO A 208 -11.43 16.47 -16.29
C PRO A 208 -10.99 15.16 -16.93
N VAL A 209 -10.97 14.07 -16.16
CA VAL A 209 -10.50 12.75 -16.62
C VAL A 209 -11.22 12.28 -17.90
N GLN A 210 -12.50 12.62 -18.06
CA GLN A 210 -13.29 12.27 -19.26
C GLN A 210 -12.75 12.89 -20.56
N GLN A 211 -11.97 13.95 -20.46
CA GLN A 211 -11.35 14.65 -21.58
C GLN A 211 -9.88 14.25 -21.80
N ALA A 212 -9.38 13.32 -21.01
CA ALA A 212 -7.96 12.97 -20.97
C ALA A 212 -7.54 11.94 -22.02
N LEU A 213 -8.49 11.25 -22.67
CA LEU A 213 -8.19 10.21 -23.65
C LEU A 213 -7.28 10.73 -24.77
N GLY A 214 -6.17 10.03 -25.03
CA GLY A 214 -5.18 10.40 -26.06
C GLY A 214 -4.28 11.58 -25.69
N ARG A 215 -4.44 12.18 -24.50
CA ARG A 215 -3.53 13.22 -23.99
C ARG A 215 -2.25 12.58 -23.44
N ILE A 216 -1.18 13.37 -23.45
CA ILE A 216 0.09 12.94 -22.85
C ILE A 216 0.09 13.33 -21.37
N CYS A 217 0.30 12.37 -20.51
CA CYS A 217 0.41 12.60 -19.07
C CYS A 217 1.64 13.47 -18.77
N ALA A 218 1.44 14.62 -18.15
CA ALA A 218 2.53 15.51 -17.76
C ALA A 218 3.06 15.17 -16.36
N MET A 219 2.17 14.77 -15.45
CA MET A 219 2.53 14.34 -14.10
C MET A 219 1.95 12.94 -13.82
N PRO A 220 2.63 12.12 -13.01
CA PRO A 220 2.13 10.80 -12.69
C PRO A 220 0.72 10.90 -12.09
N THR A 221 -0.22 10.17 -12.67
CA THR A 221 -1.55 10.01 -12.09
C THR A 221 -1.54 8.78 -11.21
N VAL A 222 -1.60 9.01 -9.92
CA VAL A 222 -1.60 7.95 -8.91
C VAL A 222 -2.86 8.03 -8.07
N SER A 223 -3.45 6.88 -7.81
CA SER A 223 -4.41 6.74 -6.73
C SER A 223 -3.62 6.46 -5.45
N CYS A 224 -3.86 7.20 -4.40
CA CYS A 224 -3.21 6.96 -3.12
C CYS A 224 -4.26 6.70 -2.04
N PRO A 225 -4.17 5.59 -1.30
CA PRO A 225 -3.36 4.43 -1.59
C PRO A 225 -3.87 3.64 -2.82
N PRO A 226 -3.05 2.90 -3.58
CA PRO A 226 -1.71 2.39 -3.23
C PRO A 226 -0.52 3.20 -3.75
N ALA A 227 -0.70 4.38 -4.33
CA ALA A 227 0.35 5.15 -4.99
C ALA A 227 1.00 4.40 -6.18
N ILE A 228 0.24 3.52 -6.84
CA ILE A 228 0.65 2.87 -8.08
C ILE A 228 0.24 3.79 -9.24
N PRO A 229 1.18 4.26 -10.08
CA PRO A 229 0.84 5.12 -11.19
C PRO A 229 0.03 4.35 -12.24
N ILE A 230 -1.11 4.93 -12.65
CA ILE A 230 -1.92 4.44 -13.76
C ILE A 230 -1.31 4.92 -15.09
N ALA A 231 -0.78 6.14 -15.12
CA ALA A 231 0.02 6.67 -16.19
C ALA A 231 1.18 7.47 -15.62
N VAL A 232 2.35 7.40 -16.24
CA VAL A 232 3.51 8.20 -15.86
C VAL A 232 3.78 9.31 -16.86
N SER A 233 4.59 10.30 -16.45
CA SER A 233 4.91 11.44 -17.30
C SER A 233 5.50 10.98 -18.64
N GLY A 234 4.95 11.46 -19.75
CA GLY A 234 5.35 11.12 -21.11
C GLY A 234 4.56 9.98 -21.75
N GLU A 235 3.69 9.32 -21.01
CA GLU A 235 2.78 8.30 -21.55
C GLU A 235 1.45 8.89 -22.01
N GLU A 236 0.87 8.26 -23.02
CA GLU A 236 -0.48 8.55 -23.51
C GLU A 236 -1.52 7.97 -22.56
N ILE A 237 -2.55 8.74 -22.24
CA ILE A 237 -3.71 8.26 -21.51
C ILE A 237 -4.56 7.43 -22.46
N THR A 238 -4.36 6.12 -22.42
CA THR A 238 -5.04 5.12 -23.25
C THR A 238 -6.45 4.82 -22.73
N PRO A 239 -7.31 4.11 -23.51
CA PRO A 239 -8.62 3.69 -23.01
C PRO A 239 -8.54 2.87 -21.71
N ALA A 240 -7.55 1.96 -21.59
CA ALA A 240 -7.35 1.17 -20.35
C ALA A 240 -6.94 2.07 -19.17
N ALA A 241 -6.05 3.06 -19.41
CA ALA A 241 -5.67 4.02 -18.37
C ALA A 241 -6.88 4.86 -17.92
N LEU A 242 -7.69 5.34 -18.88
CA LEU A 242 -8.89 6.14 -18.59
C LEU A 242 -9.90 5.34 -17.75
N GLU A 243 -10.15 4.09 -18.09
CA GLU A 243 -11.07 3.21 -17.37
C GLU A 243 -10.60 3.00 -15.92
N LEU A 244 -9.31 2.70 -15.73
CA LEU A 244 -8.73 2.56 -14.39
C LEU A 244 -8.81 3.87 -13.60
N MET A 245 -8.47 5.02 -14.20
CA MET A 245 -8.57 6.32 -13.54
C MET A 245 -9.99 6.57 -13.02
N GLN A 246 -11.01 6.30 -13.85
CA GLN A 246 -12.42 6.46 -13.45
C GLN A 246 -12.82 5.49 -12.32
N ARG A 247 -12.38 4.23 -12.42
CA ARG A 247 -12.65 3.21 -11.39
C ARG A 247 -12.03 3.55 -10.04
N TYR A 248 -10.85 4.15 -10.04
CA TYR A 248 -10.17 4.59 -8.82
C TYR A 248 -10.57 6.01 -8.39
N GLY A 249 -11.63 6.57 -8.98
CA GLY A 249 -12.20 7.85 -8.56
C GLY A 249 -11.35 9.07 -8.90
N VAL A 250 -10.43 8.96 -9.86
CA VAL A 250 -9.69 10.11 -10.37
C VAL A 250 -10.66 11.02 -11.13
N THR A 251 -10.74 12.28 -10.72
CA THR A 251 -11.66 13.26 -11.33
C THR A 251 -10.97 14.18 -12.32
N GLU A 252 -9.69 14.48 -12.10
CA GLU A 252 -8.87 15.38 -12.91
C GLU A 252 -7.46 14.79 -13.10
N VAL A 253 -6.86 15.13 -14.23
CA VAL A 253 -5.49 14.75 -14.58
C VAL A 253 -4.75 15.95 -15.15
#